data_4f341eb1ac2c46fc3844f1f0e55b9562
#
_entry.id   4f341eb1ac2c46fc3844f1f0e55b9562
#
_cell.length_a   1.000
_cell.length_b   1.000
_cell.length_c   1.000
_cell.angle_alpha   90.00
_cell.angle_beta   90.00
_cell.angle_gamma   90.00
#
_symmetry.space_group_name_H-M   'P 1'
#
loop_
_entity.id
_entity.type
_entity.pdbx_description
1 polymer ?
#
loop_
_entity_poly.entity_id
_entity_poly.type
_entity_poly.pdbx_seq_one_letter_code
_entity_poly.pdbx_strand_id
1 'polypeptide(L)'
;HCFLYFCRVMENNLSHLDLPETTMTHRNIILSKPFLKRIYIDWYVEFKNFSQQQSTTGKVVEIGSGGGFLKEIYPSVITSDIMPLSVCDMQFSAHEMPFENNSLKAIFMLNVLHHIPDNEQFLQEAQRTLQKGGFIYMIEPANTFFSRFIYKNFHHEPFDETVADWKFESKGPLSDANGTIPWMIFKRDLKKFNQLFPELELEVFRHHTPIKYLLSGGLSKPNLIPYFLFGLVTFIEKLLTPLNSKIALFQTIIVRKK
;
A
#
# COMPACT_ATOMS: atom_id res chain seq x y z
N HIS A 1 30.66 -6.89 20.98
CA HIS A 1 31.10 -5.81 20.05
C HIS A 1 30.68 -6.01 18.61
N CYS A 2 30.62 -7.24 18.07
CA CYS A 2 30.19 -7.53 16.69
C CYS A 2 28.70 -7.29 16.47
N PHE A 3 27.87 -7.60 17.46
CA PHE A 3 26.41 -7.41 17.40
C PHE A 3 26.01 -5.93 17.36
N LEU A 4 26.68 -5.09 18.16
CA LEU A 4 26.46 -3.64 18.19
C LEU A 4 26.97 -2.94 16.91
N TYR A 5 28.02 -3.46 16.30
CA TYR A 5 28.52 -2.96 15.01
C TYR A 5 27.55 -3.31 13.87
N PHE A 6 27.00 -4.53 13.86
CA PHE A 6 26.01 -4.97 12.89
C PHE A 6 24.69 -4.18 12.99
N CYS A 7 24.19 -3.93 14.22
CA CYS A 7 23.03 -3.06 14.45
C CYS A 7 23.28 -1.63 13.96
N ARG A 8 24.44 -1.06 14.23
CA ARG A 8 24.80 0.31 13.82
C ARG A 8 24.99 0.46 12.30
N VAL A 9 25.46 -0.60 11.62
CA VAL A 9 25.56 -0.65 10.15
C VAL A 9 24.18 -0.81 9.51
N MET A 10 23.27 -1.53 10.16
CA MET A 10 21.88 -1.68 9.70
C MET A 10 21.09 -0.38 9.89
N GLU A 11 21.24 0.32 11.02
CA GLU A 11 20.60 1.62 11.26
C GLU A 11 21.04 2.71 10.26
N ASN A 12 22.35 2.74 9.92
CA ASN A 12 22.84 3.69 8.91
C ASN A 12 22.37 3.37 7.48
N ASN A 13 21.97 2.13 7.19
CA ASN A 13 21.42 1.77 5.87
C ASN A 13 19.92 2.09 5.74
N LEU A 14 19.15 2.18 6.81
CA LEU A 14 17.72 2.47 6.75
C LEU A 14 17.43 3.97 6.53
N SER A 15 18.29 4.87 7.00
CA SER A 15 18.11 6.32 6.79
C SER A 15 18.15 6.74 5.31
N HIS A 16 18.75 5.93 4.42
CA HIS A 16 18.73 6.17 2.99
C HIS A 16 17.36 5.93 2.35
N LEU A 17 16.48 5.14 2.97
CA LEU A 17 15.13 4.88 2.46
C LEU A 17 14.26 6.14 2.51
N ASP A 18 14.48 7.00 3.50
CA ASP A 18 13.70 8.21 3.75
C ASP A 18 14.12 9.40 2.88
N LEU A 19 14.99 9.18 1.90
CA LEU A 19 15.43 10.22 0.98
C LEU A 19 14.55 10.25 -0.29
N PRO A 20 14.14 11.45 -0.77
CA PRO A 20 13.40 11.59 -2.03
C PRO A 20 14.10 10.91 -3.22
N GLU A 21 15.44 10.94 -3.26
CA GLU A 21 16.26 10.32 -4.31
C GLU A 21 16.10 8.80 -4.34
N THR A 22 15.95 8.16 -3.17
CA THR A 22 15.68 6.72 -3.08
C THR A 22 14.31 6.39 -3.67
N THR A 23 13.30 7.17 -3.35
CA THR A 23 11.96 7.03 -3.93
C THR A 23 11.97 7.21 -5.45
N MET A 24 12.72 8.19 -5.97
CA MET A 24 12.89 8.37 -7.40
C MET A 24 13.66 7.21 -8.05
N THR A 25 14.61 6.61 -7.33
CA THR A 25 15.29 5.38 -7.78
C THR A 25 14.32 4.21 -7.85
N HIS A 26 13.43 4.04 -6.86
CA HIS A 26 12.37 3.02 -6.90
C HIS A 26 11.44 3.23 -8.10
N ARG A 27 11.05 4.48 -8.41
CA ARG A 27 10.27 4.80 -9.62
C ARG A 27 10.99 4.33 -10.89
N ASN A 28 12.28 4.64 -11.03
CA ASN A 28 13.05 4.22 -12.19
C ASN A 28 13.15 2.70 -12.31
N ILE A 29 13.29 1.98 -11.19
CA ILE A 29 13.28 0.52 -11.15
C ILE A 29 11.93 -0.02 -11.64
N ILE A 30 10.81 0.51 -11.13
CA ILE A 30 9.47 0.08 -11.55
C ILE A 30 9.28 0.29 -13.05
N LEU A 31 9.63 1.48 -13.55
CA LEU A 31 9.44 1.84 -14.95
C LEU A 31 10.34 1.06 -15.92
N SER A 32 11.56 0.69 -15.48
CA SER A 32 12.54 -0.05 -16.28
C SER A 32 12.29 -1.55 -16.35
N LYS A 33 11.46 -2.11 -15.44
CA LYS A 33 11.16 -3.53 -15.37
C LYS A 33 9.77 -3.83 -15.98
N PRO A 34 9.66 -4.30 -17.23
CA PRO A 34 8.35 -4.45 -17.90
C PRO A 34 7.37 -5.34 -17.12
N PHE A 35 7.86 -6.42 -16.48
CA PHE A 35 7.01 -7.33 -15.71
C PHE A 35 6.45 -6.63 -14.45
N LEU A 36 7.29 -5.94 -13.68
CA LEU A 36 6.89 -5.19 -12.48
C LEU A 36 5.97 -4.02 -12.86
N LYS A 37 6.36 -3.22 -13.87
CA LYS A 37 5.56 -2.11 -14.38
C LYS A 37 4.14 -2.55 -14.76
N ARG A 38 4.00 -3.73 -15.38
CA ARG A 38 2.69 -4.25 -15.77
C ARG A 38 1.83 -4.59 -14.54
N ILE A 39 2.40 -5.10 -13.45
CA ILE A 39 1.67 -5.35 -12.19
C ILE A 39 1.10 -4.02 -11.65
N TYR A 40 1.92 -2.95 -11.62
CA TYR A 40 1.48 -1.63 -11.18
C TYR A 40 0.38 -1.07 -12.09
N ILE A 41 0.51 -1.21 -13.42
CA ILE A 41 -0.53 -0.80 -14.37
C ILE A 41 -1.85 -1.53 -14.06
N ASP A 42 -1.81 -2.85 -13.85
CA ASP A 42 -3.01 -3.63 -13.56
C ASP A 42 -3.71 -3.13 -12.27
N TRP A 43 -2.94 -2.84 -11.21
CA TRP A 43 -3.47 -2.28 -9.96
C TRP A 43 -4.03 -0.86 -10.12
N TYR A 44 -3.35 0.01 -10.85
CA TYR A 44 -3.82 1.37 -11.11
C TYR A 44 -5.08 1.39 -12.02
N VAL A 45 -5.16 0.47 -12.95
CA VAL A 45 -6.38 0.28 -13.76
C VAL A 45 -7.55 -0.19 -12.88
N GLU A 46 -7.31 -1.08 -11.90
CA GLU A 46 -8.34 -1.45 -10.91
C GLU A 46 -8.83 -0.23 -10.12
N PHE A 47 -7.93 0.61 -9.59
CA PHE A 47 -8.27 1.85 -8.87
C PHE A 47 -9.17 2.75 -9.73
N LYS A 48 -8.71 3.06 -10.96
CA LYS A 48 -9.45 3.91 -11.89
C LYS A 48 -10.83 3.35 -12.20
N ASN A 49 -10.90 2.09 -12.61
CA ASN A 49 -12.15 1.45 -13.03
C ASN A 49 -13.13 1.40 -11.86
N PHE A 50 -12.70 1.02 -10.67
CA PHE A 50 -13.55 1.01 -9.49
C PHE A 50 -14.10 2.41 -9.19
N SER A 51 -13.24 3.44 -9.21
CA SER A 51 -13.67 4.82 -9.00
C SER A 51 -14.68 5.28 -10.05
N GLN A 52 -14.46 4.97 -11.32
CA GLN A 52 -15.35 5.40 -12.40
C GLN A 52 -16.74 4.73 -12.36
N GLN A 53 -16.84 3.55 -11.76
CA GLN A 53 -18.10 2.83 -11.57
C GLN A 53 -18.95 3.38 -10.41
N GLN A 54 -18.35 4.21 -9.52
CA GLN A 54 -19.08 4.81 -8.41
C GLN A 54 -19.84 6.07 -8.85
N SER A 55 -21.08 6.19 -8.42
CA SER A 55 -21.93 7.37 -8.69
C SER A 55 -21.46 8.64 -7.96
N THR A 56 -20.72 8.48 -6.86
CA THR A 56 -20.14 9.58 -6.07
C THR A 56 -19.21 10.42 -6.93
N THR A 57 -19.33 11.75 -6.88
CA THR A 57 -18.47 12.71 -7.59
C THR A 57 -17.54 13.41 -6.59
N GLY A 58 -16.45 14.00 -7.02
CA GLY A 58 -15.54 14.75 -6.15
C GLY A 58 -14.08 14.45 -6.44
N LYS A 59 -13.20 15.06 -5.64
CA LYS A 59 -11.74 14.89 -5.77
C LYS A 59 -11.33 13.46 -5.41
N VAL A 60 -10.34 12.97 -6.13
CA VAL A 60 -9.69 11.68 -5.89
C VAL A 60 -8.23 11.94 -5.56
N VAL A 61 -7.75 11.41 -4.45
CA VAL A 61 -6.36 11.59 -4.00
C VAL A 61 -5.65 10.24 -3.88
N GLU A 62 -4.38 10.18 -4.25
CA GLU A 62 -3.47 9.11 -3.90
C GLU A 62 -2.55 9.61 -2.78
N ILE A 63 -2.53 8.90 -1.66
CA ILE A 63 -1.63 9.15 -0.53
C ILE A 63 -0.43 8.22 -0.64
N GLY A 64 0.78 8.75 -0.38
CA GLY A 64 2.00 7.99 -0.49
C GLY A 64 2.27 7.53 -1.93
N SER A 65 2.11 8.44 -2.90
CA SER A 65 2.32 8.14 -4.32
C SER A 65 3.74 7.65 -4.61
N GLY A 66 4.73 8.10 -3.84
CA GLY A 66 6.09 7.60 -3.87
C GLY A 66 6.68 7.52 -5.27
N GLY A 67 7.23 6.36 -5.59
CA GLY A 67 7.73 6.02 -6.93
C GLY A 67 6.64 5.61 -7.92
N GLY A 68 5.35 5.71 -7.56
CA GLY A 68 4.22 5.35 -8.41
C GLY A 68 4.02 6.26 -9.62
N PHE A 69 3.06 5.88 -10.45
CA PHE A 69 2.71 6.63 -11.67
C PHE A 69 1.20 6.58 -11.96
N LEU A 70 0.36 6.53 -10.90
CA LEU A 70 -1.10 6.48 -11.05
C LEU A 70 -1.62 7.64 -11.90
N LYS A 71 -1.04 8.83 -11.78
CA LYS A 71 -1.44 10.00 -12.57
C LYS A 71 -1.32 9.80 -14.08
N GLU A 72 -0.39 8.96 -14.54
CA GLU A 72 -0.27 8.61 -15.97
C GLU A 72 -1.45 7.74 -16.46
N ILE A 73 -2.06 6.96 -15.54
CA ILE A 73 -3.22 6.08 -15.83
C ILE A 73 -4.54 6.80 -15.53
N TYR A 74 -4.58 7.63 -14.49
CA TYR A 74 -5.75 8.36 -14.03
C TYR A 74 -5.40 9.86 -13.87
N PRO A 75 -5.40 10.67 -14.97
CA PRO A 75 -4.91 12.06 -14.95
C PRO A 75 -5.59 13.01 -13.97
N SER A 76 -6.84 12.74 -13.59
CA SER A 76 -7.60 13.59 -12.65
C SER A 76 -7.30 13.28 -11.17
N VAL A 77 -6.46 12.27 -10.86
CA VAL A 77 -6.04 12.01 -9.47
C VAL A 77 -5.10 13.11 -8.98
N ILE A 78 -5.26 13.50 -7.73
CA ILE A 78 -4.31 14.36 -7.02
C ILE A 78 -3.30 13.41 -6.36
N THR A 79 -2.05 13.47 -6.77
CA THR A 79 -0.97 12.66 -6.19
C THR A 79 -0.33 13.39 -5.01
N SER A 80 -0.03 12.67 -3.93
CA SER A 80 0.60 13.25 -2.75
C SER A 80 1.56 12.30 -2.06
N ASP A 81 2.52 12.89 -1.37
CA ASP A 81 3.45 12.16 -0.51
C ASP A 81 3.77 13.02 0.72
N ILE A 82 4.26 12.38 1.81
CA ILE A 82 4.80 13.12 2.95
C ILE A 82 6.17 13.72 2.62
N MET A 83 6.92 13.08 1.70
CA MET A 83 8.19 13.59 1.20
C MET A 83 7.98 14.63 0.09
N PRO A 84 8.90 15.61 -0.07
CA PRO A 84 8.84 16.60 -1.13
C PRO A 84 9.27 16.01 -2.48
N LEU A 85 8.36 15.28 -3.13
CA LEU A 85 8.61 14.64 -4.42
C LEU A 85 8.13 15.51 -5.58
N SER A 86 9.02 15.79 -6.54
CA SER A 86 8.70 16.61 -7.72
C SER A 86 7.65 16.00 -8.66
N VAL A 87 7.37 14.71 -8.50
CA VAL A 87 6.37 13.96 -9.30
C VAL A 87 4.99 13.97 -8.66
N CYS A 88 4.84 14.50 -7.46
CA CYS A 88 3.57 14.63 -6.75
C CYS A 88 2.98 16.05 -6.88
N ASP A 89 1.65 16.13 -6.90
CA ASP A 89 0.94 17.42 -6.95
C ASP A 89 0.99 18.16 -5.61
N MET A 90 1.02 17.41 -4.49
CA MET A 90 0.96 17.96 -3.14
C MET A 90 1.90 17.22 -2.19
N GLN A 91 2.32 17.93 -1.16
CA GLN A 91 3.03 17.36 -0.01
C GLN A 91 2.20 17.57 1.24
N PHE A 92 1.83 16.49 1.93
CA PHE A 92 1.13 16.53 3.22
C PHE A 92 1.21 15.19 3.96
N SER A 93 0.93 15.22 5.26
CA SER A 93 0.78 14.03 6.09
C SER A 93 -0.61 13.42 5.97
N ALA A 94 -0.70 12.09 5.92
CA ALA A 94 -1.98 11.39 5.99
C ALA A 94 -2.76 11.66 7.30
N HIS A 95 -2.06 12.16 8.33
CA HIS A 95 -2.66 12.54 9.61
C HIS A 95 -3.33 13.92 9.60
N GLU A 96 -3.06 14.76 8.58
CA GLU A 96 -3.60 16.12 8.45
C GLU A 96 -3.72 16.45 6.96
N MET A 97 -4.83 16.00 6.36
CA MET A 97 -5.06 16.16 4.94
C MET A 97 -5.63 17.56 4.63
N PRO A 98 -5.06 18.32 3.66
CA PRO A 98 -5.48 19.70 3.33
C PRO A 98 -6.75 19.71 2.48
N PHE A 99 -7.75 18.94 2.87
CA PHE A 99 -9.06 18.86 2.23
C PHE A 99 -10.17 19.20 3.20
N GLU A 100 -11.21 19.84 2.68
CA GLU A 100 -12.40 20.16 3.46
C GLU A 100 -13.15 18.89 3.89
N ASN A 101 -13.98 19.03 4.93
CA ASN A 101 -14.85 17.95 5.36
C ASN A 101 -15.77 17.52 4.21
N ASN A 102 -15.94 16.22 4.04
CA ASN A 102 -16.85 15.62 3.04
C ASN A 102 -16.57 16.09 1.59
N SER A 103 -15.31 16.31 1.21
CA SER A 103 -14.92 16.81 -0.11
C SER A 103 -14.29 15.77 -1.04
N LEU A 104 -13.80 14.66 -0.47
CA LEU A 104 -13.15 13.61 -1.25
C LEU A 104 -14.14 12.51 -1.67
N LYS A 105 -14.08 12.16 -2.95
CA LYS A 105 -14.72 10.97 -3.50
C LYS A 105 -13.95 9.70 -3.10
N ALA A 106 -12.63 9.72 -3.22
CA ALA A 106 -11.80 8.54 -3.00
C ALA A 106 -10.39 8.90 -2.50
N ILE A 107 -9.86 8.00 -1.67
CA ILE A 107 -8.46 7.94 -1.24
C ILE A 107 -7.88 6.63 -1.77
N PHE A 108 -6.81 6.69 -2.57
CA PHE A 108 -6.05 5.54 -3.03
C PHE A 108 -4.74 5.39 -2.26
N MET A 109 -4.36 4.15 -1.98
CA MET A 109 -3.11 3.81 -1.31
C MET A 109 -2.56 2.51 -1.88
N LEU A 110 -1.29 2.50 -2.27
CA LEU A 110 -0.60 1.32 -2.77
C LEU A 110 0.66 1.05 -1.94
N ASN A 111 0.61 0.09 -1.04
CA ASN A 111 1.66 -0.20 -0.06
C ASN A 111 2.01 1.01 0.82
N VAL A 112 1.03 1.60 1.48
CA VAL A 112 1.21 2.85 2.26
C VAL A 112 0.69 2.72 3.69
N LEU A 113 -0.45 2.07 3.93
CA LEU A 113 -1.09 2.04 5.24
C LEU A 113 -0.16 1.49 6.33
N HIS A 114 0.65 0.50 6.00
CA HIS A 114 1.58 -0.14 6.92
C HIS A 114 2.81 0.71 7.27
N HIS A 115 3.02 1.84 6.57
CA HIS A 115 4.01 2.88 6.89
C HIS A 115 3.43 4.04 7.70
N ILE A 116 2.11 4.13 7.88
CA ILE A 116 1.49 5.23 8.63
C ILE A 116 1.64 4.97 10.14
N PRO A 117 2.34 5.83 10.88
CA PRO A 117 2.66 5.57 12.30
C PRO A 117 1.43 5.55 13.21
N ASP A 118 0.43 6.40 12.95
CA ASP A 118 -0.83 6.47 13.69
C ASP A 118 -2.01 6.21 12.76
N ASN A 119 -2.40 4.94 12.64
CA ASN A 119 -3.49 4.55 11.78
C ASN A 119 -4.88 4.97 12.30
N GLU A 120 -5.02 5.20 13.60
CA GLU A 120 -6.28 5.71 14.16
C GLU A 120 -6.49 7.18 13.71
N GLN A 121 -5.44 8.01 13.79
CA GLN A 121 -5.50 9.39 13.32
C GLN A 121 -5.73 9.47 11.80
N PHE A 122 -5.08 8.62 11.02
CA PHE A 122 -5.34 8.54 9.57
C PHE A 122 -6.80 8.19 9.26
N LEU A 123 -7.37 7.19 9.94
CA LEU A 123 -8.77 6.79 9.72
C LEU A 123 -9.76 7.88 10.15
N GLN A 124 -9.45 8.68 11.19
CA GLN A 124 -10.22 9.87 11.57
C GLN A 124 -10.19 10.92 10.46
N GLU A 125 -9.01 11.22 9.91
CA GLU A 125 -8.86 12.15 8.78
C GLU A 125 -9.55 11.66 7.51
N ALA A 126 -9.47 10.37 7.21
CA ALA A 126 -10.18 9.77 6.10
C ALA A 126 -11.71 9.87 6.29
N GLN A 127 -12.21 9.58 7.50
CA GLN A 127 -13.63 9.76 7.83
C GLN A 127 -14.07 11.23 7.71
N ARG A 128 -13.24 12.18 8.13
CA ARG A 128 -13.53 13.62 8.02
C ARG A 128 -13.62 14.08 6.56
N THR A 129 -12.63 13.70 5.76
CA THR A 129 -12.46 14.24 4.39
C THR A 129 -13.32 13.55 3.35
N LEU A 130 -13.58 12.25 3.49
CA LEU A 130 -14.46 11.52 2.59
C LEU A 130 -15.89 12.03 2.70
N GLN A 131 -16.55 12.21 1.58
CA GLN A 131 -17.99 12.45 1.53
C GLN A 131 -18.78 11.14 1.73
N LYS A 132 -20.07 11.25 2.00
CA LYS A 132 -20.97 10.10 2.06
C LYS A 132 -20.90 9.30 0.76
N GLY A 133 -20.71 7.98 0.86
CA GLY A 133 -20.49 7.09 -0.28
C GLY A 133 -19.08 7.14 -0.86
N GLY A 134 -18.21 8.03 -0.35
CA GLY A 134 -16.78 8.05 -0.67
C GLY A 134 -16.05 6.83 -0.09
N PHE A 135 -14.85 6.55 -0.54
CA PHE A 135 -14.17 5.31 -0.17
C PHE A 135 -12.64 5.46 -0.11
N ILE A 136 -12.03 4.58 0.69
CA ILE A 136 -10.59 4.30 0.64
C ILE A 136 -10.41 3.00 -0.14
N TYR A 137 -9.52 2.97 -1.11
CA TYR A 137 -9.12 1.76 -1.83
C TYR A 137 -7.63 1.52 -1.64
N MET A 138 -7.27 0.43 -0.99
CA MET A 138 -5.89 0.08 -0.66
C MET A 138 -5.49 -1.26 -1.26
N ILE A 139 -4.25 -1.35 -1.72
CA ILE A 139 -3.56 -2.61 -2.00
C ILE A 139 -2.36 -2.67 -1.06
N GLU A 140 -2.34 -3.68 -0.20
CA GLU A 140 -1.42 -3.80 0.93
C GLU A 140 -0.84 -5.22 1.04
N PRO A 141 0.27 -5.42 1.77
CA PRO A 141 0.76 -6.75 2.09
C PRO A 141 -0.32 -7.61 2.75
N ALA A 142 -0.48 -8.85 2.30
CA ALA A 142 -1.41 -9.81 2.91
C ALA A 142 -0.74 -10.56 4.05
N ASN A 143 -1.51 -10.95 5.07
CA ASN A 143 -1.07 -11.84 6.14
C ASN A 143 -1.62 -13.25 5.92
N THR A 144 -1.03 -14.00 5.00
CA THR A 144 -1.32 -15.41 4.71
C THR A 144 -0.20 -16.31 5.26
N PHE A 145 -0.38 -17.62 5.21
CA PHE A 145 0.68 -18.56 5.61
C PHE A 145 1.95 -18.35 4.77
N PHE A 146 1.81 -18.25 3.45
CA PHE A 146 2.95 -18.09 2.54
C PHE A 146 3.56 -16.69 2.62
N SER A 147 2.75 -15.64 2.70
CA SER A 147 3.27 -14.27 2.78
C SER A 147 4.06 -14.03 4.05
N ARG A 148 3.63 -14.57 5.20
CA ARG A 148 4.41 -14.53 6.44
C ARG A 148 5.81 -15.11 6.27
N PHE A 149 5.90 -16.27 5.60
CA PHE A 149 7.20 -16.87 5.32
C PHE A 149 8.06 -15.94 4.44
N ILE A 150 7.48 -15.38 3.38
CA ILE A 150 8.22 -14.49 2.47
C ILE A 150 8.65 -13.20 3.18
N TYR A 151 7.71 -12.50 3.82
CA TYR A 151 8.02 -11.19 4.43
C TYR A 151 8.96 -11.31 5.63
N LYS A 152 8.78 -12.31 6.49
CA LYS A 152 9.67 -12.50 7.66
C LYS A 152 11.10 -12.95 7.29
N ASN A 153 11.33 -13.56 6.12
CA ASN A 153 12.65 -14.09 5.77
C ASN A 153 13.35 -13.35 4.62
N PHE A 154 12.62 -12.63 3.77
CA PHE A 154 13.17 -12.04 2.54
C PHE A 154 12.86 -10.55 2.37
N HIS A 155 12.05 -9.95 3.25
CA HIS A 155 11.75 -8.52 3.24
C HIS A 155 12.45 -7.82 4.41
N HIS A 156 12.83 -6.55 4.22
CA HIS A 156 13.53 -5.79 5.26
C HIS A 156 12.59 -5.15 6.27
N GLU A 157 11.32 -4.93 5.89
CA GLU A 157 10.31 -4.33 6.75
C GLU A 157 9.81 -5.32 7.81
N PRO A 158 9.55 -4.86 9.04
CA PRO A 158 8.90 -5.67 10.07
C PRO A 158 7.57 -6.26 9.60
N PHE A 159 7.32 -7.50 9.98
CA PHE A 159 6.07 -8.20 9.72
C PHE A 159 5.64 -8.94 10.98
N ASP A 160 5.12 -8.18 11.97
CA ASP A 160 4.77 -8.68 13.31
C ASP A 160 3.27 -8.54 13.57
N GLU A 161 2.58 -9.68 13.54
CA GLU A 161 1.15 -9.81 13.85
C GLU A 161 0.82 -9.80 15.35
N THR A 162 1.84 -9.81 16.22
CA THR A 162 1.63 -9.92 17.68
C THR A 162 1.51 -8.57 18.38
N VAL A 163 1.90 -7.47 17.73
CA VAL A 163 1.75 -6.14 18.31
C VAL A 163 0.31 -5.83 18.65
N ALA A 164 0.09 -5.12 19.77
CA ALA A 164 -1.24 -4.84 20.28
C ALA A 164 -1.93 -3.69 19.54
N ASP A 165 -1.18 -2.64 19.21
CA ASP A 165 -1.71 -1.39 18.70
C ASP A 165 -1.52 -1.21 17.21
N TRP A 166 -2.34 -0.32 16.63
CA TRP A 166 -2.22 0.12 15.23
C TRP A 166 -1.28 1.31 15.08
N LYS A 167 -0.48 1.58 16.11
CA LYS A 167 0.50 2.65 16.19
C LYS A 167 1.88 2.08 16.40
N PHE A 168 2.87 2.76 15.86
CA PHE A 168 4.28 2.48 16.11
C PHE A 168 5.08 3.77 16.10
N GLU A 169 6.24 3.75 16.75
CA GLU A 169 7.19 4.86 16.67
C GLU A 169 7.86 4.84 15.30
N SER A 170 7.84 5.97 14.61
CA SER A 170 8.48 6.12 13.30
C SER A 170 9.61 7.14 13.37
N LYS A 171 10.75 6.78 12.81
CA LYS A 171 11.92 7.65 12.62
C LYS A 171 11.94 8.27 11.23
N GLY A 172 11.21 7.69 10.27
CA GLY A 172 11.13 8.17 8.90
C GLY A 172 10.01 7.50 8.09
N PRO A 173 9.66 8.06 6.93
CA PRO A 173 8.46 7.66 6.18
C PRO A 173 8.55 6.26 5.53
N LEU A 174 9.77 5.74 5.28
CA LEU A 174 9.97 4.44 4.65
C LEU A 174 10.86 3.51 5.47
N SER A 175 11.57 4.04 6.48
CA SER A 175 12.47 3.25 7.33
C SER A 175 11.73 2.39 8.34
N ASP A 176 10.51 2.80 8.71
CA ASP A 176 9.69 2.11 9.69
C ASP A 176 8.35 1.69 9.08
N ALA A 177 7.94 0.47 9.41
CA ALA A 177 6.70 -0.11 8.92
C ALA A 177 6.29 -1.31 9.78
N ASN A 178 5.05 -1.74 9.65
CA ASN A 178 4.66 -3.09 9.99
C ASN A 178 3.67 -3.62 8.95
N GLY A 179 4.13 -4.50 8.06
CA GLY A 179 3.34 -5.07 6.97
C GLY A 179 2.06 -5.78 7.41
N THR A 180 1.88 -6.08 8.71
CA THR A 180 0.67 -6.72 9.23
C THR A 180 -0.44 -5.75 9.61
N ILE A 181 -0.17 -4.45 9.75
CA ILE A 181 -1.14 -3.43 10.17
C ILE A 181 -2.46 -3.50 9.38
N PRO A 182 -2.48 -3.58 8.04
CA PRO A 182 -3.73 -3.65 7.29
C PRO A 182 -4.58 -4.87 7.67
N TRP A 183 -3.94 -6.02 7.86
CA TRP A 183 -4.63 -7.23 8.33
C TRP A 183 -5.09 -7.09 9.80
N MET A 184 -4.29 -6.45 10.64
CA MET A 184 -4.68 -6.21 12.03
C MET A 184 -5.97 -5.38 12.10
N ILE A 185 -6.01 -4.24 11.42
CA ILE A 185 -7.17 -3.34 11.43
C ILE A 185 -8.42 -4.02 10.87
N PHE A 186 -8.32 -4.59 9.67
CA PHE A 186 -9.48 -5.00 8.89
C PHE A 186 -9.84 -6.49 9.00
N LYS A 187 -9.05 -7.28 9.76
CA LYS A 187 -9.34 -8.71 9.98
C LYS A 187 -9.25 -9.10 11.44
N ARG A 188 -8.10 -8.92 12.10
CA ARG A 188 -7.92 -9.31 13.51
C ARG A 188 -8.81 -8.49 14.41
N ASP A 189 -8.79 -7.18 14.26
CA ASP A 189 -9.41 -6.21 15.17
C ASP A 189 -10.64 -5.52 14.52
N LEU A 190 -11.31 -6.17 13.56
CA LEU A 190 -12.44 -5.60 12.82
C LEU A 190 -13.55 -5.10 13.77
N LYS A 191 -13.75 -5.76 14.92
CA LYS A 191 -14.71 -5.31 15.93
C LYS A 191 -14.29 -3.96 16.53
N LYS A 192 -13.01 -3.76 16.85
CA LYS A 192 -12.45 -2.48 17.32
C LYS A 192 -12.60 -1.42 16.25
N PHE A 193 -12.27 -1.73 14.99
CA PHE A 193 -12.45 -0.81 13.86
C PHE A 193 -13.89 -0.31 13.75
N ASN A 194 -14.88 -1.20 13.76
CA ASN A 194 -16.30 -0.84 13.67
C ASN A 194 -16.79 -0.01 14.86
N GLN A 195 -16.20 -0.19 16.04
CA GLN A 195 -16.54 0.60 17.24
C GLN A 195 -15.95 2.01 17.19
N LEU A 196 -14.69 2.14 16.73
CA LEU A 196 -14.01 3.44 16.66
C LEU A 196 -14.48 4.29 15.48
N PHE A 197 -14.82 3.64 14.35
CA PHE A 197 -15.19 4.30 13.10
C PHE A 197 -16.57 3.81 12.60
N PRO A 198 -17.67 4.12 13.30
CA PRO A 198 -18.99 3.62 12.95
C PRO A 198 -19.52 4.14 11.60
N GLU A 199 -18.98 5.25 11.10
CA GLU A 199 -19.31 5.79 9.78
C GLU A 199 -18.52 5.13 8.64
N LEU A 200 -17.49 4.34 8.95
CA LEU A 200 -16.71 3.59 7.97
C LEU A 200 -17.14 2.12 7.97
N GLU A 201 -17.23 1.54 6.78
CA GLU A 201 -17.61 0.14 6.60
C GLU A 201 -16.60 -0.58 5.71
N LEU A 202 -16.10 -1.73 6.17
CA LEU A 202 -15.27 -2.60 5.36
C LEU A 202 -16.14 -3.26 4.29
N GLU A 203 -15.98 -2.85 3.03
CA GLU A 203 -16.74 -3.36 1.88
C GLU A 203 -16.04 -4.56 1.22
N VAL A 204 -14.72 -4.50 1.07
CA VAL A 204 -13.92 -5.55 0.42
C VAL A 204 -12.68 -5.87 1.24
N PHE A 205 -12.40 -7.17 1.40
CA PHE A 205 -11.15 -7.71 1.90
C PHE A 205 -10.80 -8.94 1.08
N ARG A 206 -9.93 -8.78 0.08
CA ARG A 206 -9.65 -9.81 -0.94
C ARG A 206 -8.16 -10.05 -1.10
N HIS A 207 -7.74 -11.29 -0.96
CA HIS A 207 -6.36 -11.73 -1.19
C HIS A 207 -6.09 -11.98 -2.68
N HIS A 208 -4.88 -11.60 -3.18
CA HIS A 208 -4.48 -11.76 -4.58
C HIS A 208 -2.96 -11.77 -4.78
N THR A 209 -2.52 -11.91 -6.03
CA THR A 209 -1.12 -11.84 -6.49
C THR A 209 -0.18 -12.76 -5.70
N PRO A 210 -0.38 -14.08 -5.77
CA PRO A 210 0.43 -15.01 -5.00
C PRO A 210 1.87 -15.15 -5.51
N ILE A 211 2.14 -14.97 -6.81
CA ILE A 211 3.45 -15.27 -7.39
C ILE A 211 3.99 -14.19 -8.34
N LYS A 212 3.15 -13.42 -9.05
CA LYS A 212 3.60 -12.43 -10.06
C LYS A 212 4.64 -11.46 -9.49
N TYR A 213 4.40 -10.94 -8.29
CA TYR A 213 5.30 -9.98 -7.69
C TYR A 213 6.68 -10.56 -7.39
N LEU A 214 6.74 -11.81 -6.88
CA LEU A 214 8.02 -12.52 -6.66
C LEU A 214 8.78 -12.73 -7.98
N LEU A 215 8.07 -13.16 -9.02
CA LEU A 215 8.68 -13.40 -10.33
C LEU A 215 9.18 -12.12 -11.01
N SER A 216 8.60 -10.97 -10.69
CA SER A 216 9.11 -9.66 -11.11
C SER A 216 10.42 -9.25 -10.43
N GLY A 217 10.79 -9.95 -9.33
CA GLY A 217 11.92 -9.56 -8.49
C GLY A 217 11.66 -8.32 -7.62
N GLY A 218 10.43 -7.76 -7.62
CA GLY A 218 10.09 -6.55 -6.87
C GLY A 218 11.05 -5.40 -7.14
N LEU A 219 11.31 -4.57 -6.13
CA LEU A 219 12.27 -3.47 -6.22
C LEU A 219 13.74 -3.93 -6.09
N SER A 220 13.99 -5.02 -5.37
CA SER A 220 15.33 -5.38 -4.90
C SER A 220 16.07 -6.40 -5.79
N LYS A 221 15.36 -7.19 -6.61
CA LYS A 221 15.95 -8.29 -7.41
C LYS A 221 15.67 -8.09 -8.90
N PRO A 222 16.49 -8.62 -9.82
CA PRO A 222 16.17 -8.61 -11.25
C PRO A 222 14.89 -9.42 -11.53
N ASN A 223 14.30 -9.22 -12.71
CA ASN A 223 13.20 -10.10 -13.16
C ASN A 223 13.68 -11.55 -13.20
N LEU A 224 12.94 -12.45 -12.54
CA LEU A 224 13.27 -13.88 -12.51
C LEU A 224 12.81 -14.60 -13.77
N ILE A 225 11.87 -14.01 -14.51
CA ILE A 225 11.33 -14.56 -15.76
C ILE A 225 11.15 -13.46 -16.82
N PRO A 226 11.17 -13.82 -18.11
CA PRO A 226 10.94 -12.87 -19.19
C PRO A 226 9.51 -12.33 -19.22
N TYR A 227 9.35 -11.09 -19.69
CA TYR A 227 8.04 -10.42 -19.72
C TYR A 227 6.98 -11.15 -20.59
N PHE A 228 7.37 -11.84 -21.66
CA PHE A 228 6.42 -12.56 -22.51
C PHE A 228 5.65 -13.67 -21.77
N LEU A 229 6.16 -14.13 -20.61
CA LEU A 229 5.47 -15.10 -19.75
C LEU A 229 4.43 -14.46 -18.83
N PHE A 230 4.25 -13.15 -18.85
CA PHE A 230 3.31 -12.46 -17.96
C PHE A 230 1.87 -13.01 -18.08
N GLY A 231 1.41 -13.24 -19.31
CA GLY A 231 0.08 -13.82 -19.57
C GLY A 231 -0.08 -15.22 -18.99
N LEU A 232 0.94 -16.08 -19.15
CA LEU A 232 0.93 -17.43 -18.58
C LEU A 232 0.88 -17.39 -17.04
N VAL A 233 1.70 -16.55 -16.40
CA VAL A 233 1.68 -16.42 -14.94
C VAL A 233 0.34 -15.89 -14.46
N THR A 234 -0.26 -14.92 -15.17
CA THR A 234 -1.60 -14.42 -14.84
C THR A 234 -2.65 -15.52 -14.93
N PHE A 235 -2.56 -16.39 -15.94
CA PHE A 235 -3.45 -17.55 -16.05
C PHE A 235 -3.28 -18.53 -14.89
N ILE A 236 -2.03 -18.83 -14.53
CA ILE A 236 -1.72 -19.70 -13.37
C ILE A 236 -2.30 -19.10 -12.08
N GLU A 237 -2.11 -17.79 -11.84
CA GLU A 237 -2.68 -17.12 -10.66
C GLU A 237 -4.21 -17.20 -10.61
N LYS A 238 -4.88 -17.14 -11.76
CA LYS A 238 -6.34 -17.36 -11.82
C LYS A 238 -6.73 -18.75 -11.35
N LEU A 239 -5.97 -19.77 -11.73
CA LEU A 239 -6.20 -21.15 -11.26
C LEU A 239 -5.92 -21.29 -9.76
N LEU A 240 -4.98 -20.52 -9.23
CA LEU A 240 -4.62 -20.51 -7.81
C LEU A 240 -5.57 -19.68 -6.93
N THR A 241 -6.53 -18.96 -7.51
CA THR A 241 -7.47 -18.08 -6.78
C THR A 241 -8.12 -18.76 -5.56
N PRO A 242 -8.57 -20.02 -5.59
CA PRO A 242 -9.14 -20.69 -4.41
C PRO A 242 -8.16 -20.84 -3.23
N LEU A 243 -6.86 -20.77 -3.51
CA LEU A 243 -5.80 -20.90 -2.51
C LEU A 243 -5.31 -19.54 -1.99
N ASN A 244 -5.79 -18.41 -2.52
CA ASN A 244 -5.29 -17.09 -2.19
C ASN A 244 -5.36 -16.77 -0.69
N SER A 245 -6.32 -17.30 0.05
CA SER A 245 -6.36 -17.14 1.51
C SER A 245 -5.14 -17.72 2.24
N LYS A 246 -4.37 -18.60 1.58
CA LYS A 246 -3.17 -19.25 2.15
C LYS A 246 -1.86 -18.77 1.52
N ILE A 247 -1.91 -18.35 0.23
CA ILE A 247 -0.68 -18.10 -0.55
C ILE A 247 -0.53 -16.67 -1.10
N ALA A 248 -1.57 -15.84 -1.06
CA ALA A 248 -1.48 -14.48 -1.60
C ALA A 248 -0.44 -13.64 -0.86
N LEU A 249 0.25 -12.78 -1.61
CA LEU A 249 1.19 -11.80 -1.06
C LEU A 249 0.54 -10.44 -0.80
N PHE A 250 -0.52 -10.12 -1.54
CA PHE A 250 -1.21 -8.85 -1.44
C PHE A 250 -2.69 -9.04 -1.14
N GLN A 251 -3.29 -7.98 -0.62
CA GLN A 251 -4.72 -7.89 -0.37
C GLN A 251 -5.28 -6.55 -0.83
N THR A 252 -6.46 -6.57 -1.43
CA THR A 252 -7.27 -5.38 -1.68
C THR A 252 -8.18 -5.16 -0.49
N ILE A 253 -8.21 -3.93 0.00
CA ILE A 253 -9.09 -3.48 1.08
C ILE A 253 -9.85 -2.26 0.58
N ILE A 254 -11.19 -2.31 0.66
CA ILE A 254 -12.04 -1.16 0.34
C ILE A 254 -12.87 -0.84 1.57
N VAL A 255 -12.78 0.41 2.01
CA VAL A 255 -13.54 0.96 3.14
C VAL A 255 -14.40 2.09 2.62
N ARG A 256 -15.71 2.05 2.88
CA ARG A 256 -16.68 3.04 2.43
C ARG A 256 -17.18 3.90 3.58
N LYS A 257 -17.39 5.19 3.34
CA LYS A 257 -18.12 6.07 4.25
C LYS A 257 -19.62 5.94 4.00
N LYS A 258 -20.39 5.67 5.06
CA LYS A 258 -21.85 5.48 5.04
C LYS A 258 -22.61 6.77 4.78
#